data_ac9fa3168fbaab35688352fb2d4df272
#
_entry.id   ac9fa3168fbaab35688352fb2d4df272
#
_cell.length_a   1.000
_cell.length_b   1.000
_cell.length_c   1.000
_cell.angle_alpha   90.00
_cell.angle_beta   90.00
_cell.angle_gamma   90.00
#
_symmetry.space_group_name_H-M   'P 1'
#
loop_
_entity.id
_entity.type
_entity.pdbx_description
1 polymer ?
#
loop_
_entity_poly.entity_id
_entity_poly.type
_entity_poly.pdbx_seq_one_letter_code
_entity_poly.pdbx_strand_id
1 'polypeptide(L)'
;MGKNGLLFFCIILSSFMSSAQVIDMHMHSYTDKDFWTGKARNGFESSKTAQEHLEQTIQKMDRHKIEYAVICGSIESIDRYTKADKRFIPGYQDYEDTLVPVKQFEEYVQSGKIKVFGEVMAVYKGQKLTDPLYQPYLAICEKYGIPVAFHSGGSFPNAQQLGWPKYRIALGDPFLVEDVLVKFPKLKLYLMHAGENFYENTLRMMDGYPNLYADLGDELWLHPLTKDYAIKFLKSAKEYGVLDRVMFGSDQMVWPEAITSSIDYLNSLDFLTKTEKEMILYKNAKNFLGLKN
;
A
#
# COMPACT_ATOMS: atom_id res chain seq x y z
N MET A 1 -26.48 64.46 24.82
CA MET A 1 -25.81 63.27 25.40
C MET A 1 -26.07 62.10 24.47
N GLY A 2 -25.18 61.89 23.52
CA GLY A 2 -25.28 60.78 22.58
C GLY A 2 -24.46 59.58 23.07
N LYS A 3 -25.09 58.40 23.17
CA LYS A 3 -24.41 57.15 23.46
C LYS A 3 -24.03 56.48 22.15
N ASN A 4 -22.74 56.49 21.81
CA ASN A 4 -22.17 55.67 20.73
C ASN A 4 -22.02 54.25 21.22
N GLY A 5 -22.85 53.33 20.71
CA GLY A 5 -22.70 51.89 20.88
C GLY A 5 -21.73 51.35 19.84
N LEU A 6 -20.57 50.88 20.29
CA LEU A 6 -19.58 50.20 19.48
C LEU A 6 -20.02 48.74 19.28
N LEU A 7 -20.46 48.36 18.07
CA LEU A 7 -20.74 46.98 17.70
C LEU A 7 -19.39 46.26 17.44
N PHE A 8 -19.00 45.36 18.33
CA PHE A 8 -17.90 44.41 18.08
C PHE A 8 -18.40 43.30 17.16
N PHE A 9 -17.95 43.31 15.90
CA PHE A 9 -18.13 42.20 14.98
C PHE A 9 -17.06 41.13 15.33
N CYS A 10 -17.44 40.06 16.05
CA CYS A 10 -16.60 38.85 16.18
C CYS A 10 -16.61 38.09 14.83
N ILE A 11 -15.55 38.26 14.05
CA ILE A 11 -15.29 37.39 12.90
C ILE A 11 -14.86 36.05 13.48
N ILE A 12 -15.76 35.07 13.52
CA ILE A 12 -15.41 33.69 13.75
C ILE A 12 -14.69 33.21 12.48
N LEU A 13 -13.35 33.23 12.51
CA LEU A 13 -12.55 32.46 11.56
C LEU A 13 -12.79 30.97 11.85
N SER A 14 -13.76 30.38 11.17
CA SER A 14 -13.83 28.94 11.02
C SER A 14 -12.59 28.53 10.23
N SER A 15 -11.54 28.09 10.93
CA SER A 15 -10.45 27.35 10.33
C SER A 15 -11.06 26.09 9.72
N PHE A 16 -11.33 26.12 8.41
CA PHE A 16 -11.52 24.93 7.63
C PHE A 16 -10.23 24.09 7.83
N MET A 17 -10.27 23.13 8.72
CA MET A 17 -9.27 22.07 8.73
C MET A 17 -9.47 21.35 7.40
N SER A 18 -8.67 21.70 6.39
CA SER A 18 -8.51 20.88 5.21
C SER A 18 -8.06 19.52 5.71
N SER A 19 -8.94 18.54 5.71
CA SER A 19 -8.50 17.18 5.97
C SER A 19 -7.48 16.84 4.88
N ALA A 20 -6.31 16.33 5.29
CA ALA A 20 -5.27 15.95 4.35
C ALA A 20 -5.85 14.98 3.30
N GLN A 21 -5.48 15.18 2.05
CA GLN A 21 -5.73 14.20 0.98
C GLN A 21 -4.94 12.93 1.30
N VAL A 22 -5.44 11.78 0.87
CA VAL A 22 -4.81 10.47 1.10
C VAL A 22 -4.65 9.77 -0.24
N ILE A 23 -3.52 9.10 -0.43
CA ILE A 23 -3.30 8.07 -1.45
C ILE A 23 -2.99 6.77 -0.71
N ASP A 24 -3.78 5.73 -0.97
CA ASP A 24 -3.56 4.42 -0.40
C ASP A 24 -2.81 3.54 -1.41
N MET A 25 -1.60 3.13 -1.07
CA MET A 25 -0.73 2.36 -1.98
C MET A 25 -0.96 0.85 -1.91
N HIS A 26 -1.89 0.40 -1.02
CA HIS A 26 -2.07 -1.01 -0.76
C HIS A 26 -3.52 -1.32 -0.38
N MET A 27 -4.31 -1.66 -1.37
CA MET A 27 -5.66 -2.20 -1.22
C MET A 27 -5.84 -3.48 -2.03
N HIS A 28 -6.81 -4.31 -1.68
CA HIS A 28 -7.16 -5.55 -2.37
C HIS A 28 -8.52 -5.49 -3.03
N SER A 29 -8.63 -6.18 -4.18
CA SER A 29 -9.87 -6.36 -4.93
C SER A 29 -10.22 -7.84 -5.07
N TYR A 30 -11.52 -8.13 -5.14
CA TYR A 30 -12.03 -9.48 -5.20
C TYR A 30 -13.13 -9.63 -6.24
N THR A 31 -13.22 -10.83 -6.79
CA THR A 31 -14.42 -11.35 -7.45
C THR A 31 -15.23 -12.19 -6.46
N ASP A 32 -16.44 -12.62 -6.86
CA ASP A 32 -17.24 -13.49 -6.01
C ASP A 32 -16.65 -14.90 -5.85
N LYS A 33 -15.64 -15.25 -6.68
CA LYS A 33 -14.98 -16.56 -6.66
C LYS A 33 -13.82 -16.62 -5.67
N ASP A 34 -13.11 -15.51 -5.49
CA ASP A 34 -11.90 -15.42 -4.67
C ASP A 34 -12.11 -14.65 -3.36
N PHE A 35 -13.34 -14.13 -3.14
CA PHE A 35 -13.69 -13.47 -1.90
C PHE A 35 -13.84 -14.48 -0.75
N TRP A 36 -13.23 -14.16 0.37
CA TRP A 36 -13.32 -14.94 1.59
C TRP A 36 -13.82 -14.10 2.75
N THR A 37 -14.35 -14.75 3.78
CA THR A 37 -14.89 -14.10 4.98
C THR A 37 -14.16 -14.58 6.21
N GLY A 38 -14.03 -13.72 7.21
CA GLY A 38 -13.41 -14.08 8.47
C GLY A 38 -13.27 -12.90 9.42
N LYS A 39 -12.79 -13.22 10.61
CA LYS A 39 -12.50 -12.25 11.64
C LYS A 39 -11.00 -11.95 11.68
N ALA A 40 -10.63 -10.68 11.61
CA ALA A 40 -9.25 -10.26 11.76
C ALA A 40 -8.73 -10.45 13.20
N ARG A 41 -7.42 -10.46 13.37
CA ARG A 41 -6.78 -10.65 14.70
C ARG A 41 -7.13 -9.55 15.70
N ASN A 42 -7.42 -8.32 15.23
CA ASN A 42 -7.89 -7.21 16.05
C ASN A 42 -9.40 -7.25 16.32
N GLY A 43 -10.12 -8.21 15.76
CA GLY A 43 -11.55 -8.40 15.96
C GLY A 43 -12.45 -7.83 14.87
N PHE A 44 -11.94 -7.22 13.81
CA PHE A 44 -12.76 -6.74 12.70
C PHE A 44 -13.45 -7.90 11.97
N GLU A 45 -14.74 -7.74 11.69
CA GLU A 45 -15.48 -8.66 10.85
C GLU A 45 -15.33 -8.25 9.38
N SER A 46 -15.16 -9.24 8.50
CA SER A 46 -15.07 -8.99 7.06
C SER A 46 -16.41 -8.51 6.50
N SER A 47 -16.39 -7.90 5.32
CA SER A 47 -17.59 -7.81 4.48
C SER A 47 -18.14 -9.21 4.21
N LYS A 48 -19.42 -9.30 3.86
CA LYS A 48 -20.11 -10.60 3.65
C LYS A 48 -19.95 -11.09 2.21
N THR A 49 -19.79 -10.19 1.27
CA THR A 49 -19.65 -10.46 -0.16
C THR A 49 -18.63 -9.55 -0.80
N ALA A 50 -18.10 -9.93 -1.97
CA ALA A 50 -17.21 -9.07 -2.75
C ALA A 50 -17.88 -7.76 -3.18
N GLN A 51 -19.19 -7.75 -3.39
CA GLN A 51 -19.92 -6.54 -3.72
C GLN A 51 -20.01 -5.60 -2.51
N GLU A 52 -20.36 -6.12 -1.34
CA GLU A 52 -20.37 -5.33 -0.10
C GLU A 52 -18.99 -4.76 0.22
N HIS A 53 -17.92 -5.55 0.01
CA HIS A 53 -16.54 -5.10 0.18
C HIS A 53 -16.21 -3.92 -0.73
N LEU A 54 -16.54 -3.99 -2.02
CA LEU A 54 -16.34 -2.90 -2.96
C LEU A 54 -17.06 -1.62 -2.51
N GLU A 55 -18.35 -1.74 -2.15
CA GLU A 55 -19.18 -0.61 -1.71
C GLU A 55 -18.65 0.02 -0.43
N GLN A 56 -18.31 -0.79 0.57
CA GLN A 56 -17.74 -0.32 1.83
C GLN A 56 -16.35 0.32 1.64
N THR A 57 -15.51 -0.24 0.75
CA THR A 57 -14.21 0.35 0.41
C THR A 57 -14.38 1.75 -0.19
N ILE A 58 -15.29 1.92 -1.17
CA ILE A 58 -15.59 3.23 -1.76
C ILE A 58 -16.11 4.21 -0.70
N GLN A 59 -17.02 3.78 0.19
CA GLN A 59 -17.51 4.62 1.29
C GLN A 59 -16.38 5.09 2.23
N LYS A 60 -15.40 4.21 2.52
CA LYS A 60 -14.22 4.61 3.31
C LYS A 60 -13.33 5.59 2.55
N MET A 61 -13.16 5.39 1.24
CA MET A 61 -12.42 6.34 0.39
C MET A 61 -13.07 7.73 0.40
N ASP A 62 -14.40 7.79 0.31
CA ASP A 62 -15.13 9.06 0.39
C ASP A 62 -14.98 9.74 1.74
N ARG A 63 -15.14 8.97 2.83
CA ARG A 63 -15.02 9.47 4.20
C ARG A 63 -13.66 10.08 4.49
N HIS A 64 -12.59 9.42 4.02
CA HIS A 64 -11.21 9.82 4.29
C HIS A 64 -10.58 10.65 3.17
N LYS A 65 -11.35 11.06 2.14
CA LYS A 65 -10.89 11.83 0.99
C LYS A 65 -9.69 11.17 0.29
N ILE A 66 -9.76 9.85 0.12
CA ILE A 66 -8.77 9.11 -0.63
C ILE A 66 -8.92 9.50 -2.11
N GLU A 67 -7.89 10.14 -2.65
CA GLU A 67 -7.87 10.65 -4.02
C GLU A 67 -7.51 9.56 -5.03
N TYR A 68 -6.60 8.66 -4.63
CA TYR A 68 -6.20 7.48 -5.41
C TYR A 68 -5.93 6.31 -4.48
N ALA A 69 -6.17 5.09 -4.99
CA ALA A 69 -5.84 3.85 -4.30
C ALA A 69 -5.30 2.80 -5.27
N VAL A 70 -4.13 2.26 -4.99
CA VAL A 70 -3.62 1.09 -5.71
C VAL A 70 -4.41 -0.12 -5.24
N ILE A 71 -5.16 -0.74 -6.17
CA ILE A 71 -6.01 -1.89 -5.88
C ILE A 71 -5.41 -3.16 -6.50
N CYS A 72 -4.91 -4.06 -5.67
CA CYS A 72 -4.25 -5.29 -6.06
C CYS A 72 -5.24 -6.45 -6.20
N GLY A 73 -5.10 -7.24 -7.25
CA GLY A 73 -5.97 -8.39 -7.47
C GLY A 73 -5.77 -9.05 -8.83
N SER A 74 -6.66 -10.00 -9.13
CA SER A 74 -6.73 -10.62 -10.45
C SER A 74 -7.15 -9.63 -11.54
N ILE A 75 -6.90 -9.93 -12.80
CA ILE A 75 -7.34 -9.09 -13.92
C ILE A 75 -8.86 -8.84 -13.90
N GLU A 76 -9.65 -9.84 -13.51
CA GLU A 76 -11.11 -9.73 -13.40
C GLU A 76 -11.51 -8.78 -12.25
N SER A 77 -10.88 -8.92 -11.08
CA SER A 77 -11.22 -8.11 -9.91
C SER A 77 -10.81 -6.65 -10.07
N ILE A 78 -9.60 -6.37 -10.58
CA ILE A 78 -9.17 -4.98 -10.83
C ILE A 78 -10.03 -4.28 -11.89
N ASP A 79 -10.49 -5.00 -12.92
CA ASP A 79 -11.44 -4.47 -13.91
C ASP A 79 -12.78 -4.09 -13.26
N ARG A 80 -13.29 -4.92 -12.33
CA ARG A 80 -14.52 -4.65 -11.59
C ARG A 80 -14.42 -3.37 -10.78
N TYR A 81 -13.34 -3.20 -10.00
CA TYR A 81 -13.15 -2.06 -9.12
C TYR A 81 -12.88 -0.77 -9.90
N THR A 82 -12.02 -0.80 -10.91
CA THR A 82 -11.71 0.40 -11.73
C THR A 82 -12.89 0.88 -12.59
N LYS A 83 -13.86 0.00 -12.89
CA LYS A 83 -15.14 0.40 -13.51
C LYS A 83 -16.06 1.07 -12.52
N ALA A 84 -16.06 0.62 -11.26
CA ALA A 84 -16.91 1.17 -10.20
C ALA A 84 -16.44 2.57 -9.76
N ASP A 85 -15.12 2.77 -9.64
CA ASP A 85 -14.56 4.06 -9.22
C ASP A 85 -13.21 4.34 -9.94
N LYS A 86 -13.08 5.55 -10.49
CA LYS A 86 -11.88 5.96 -11.25
C LYS A 86 -10.67 6.32 -10.38
N ARG A 87 -10.84 6.41 -9.07
CA ARG A 87 -9.75 6.59 -8.11
C ARG A 87 -8.89 5.35 -7.93
N PHE A 88 -9.40 4.18 -8.31
CA PHE A 88 -8.61 2.94 -8.26
C PHE A 88 -7.56 2.89 -9.36
N ILE A 89 -6.32 2.63 -8.97
CA ILE A 89 -5.17 2.39 -9.83
C ILE A 89 -5.00 0.86 -9.92
N PRO A 90 -5.12 0.25 -11.10
CA PRO A 90 -5.12 -1.21 -11.24
C PRO A 90 -3.73 -1.80 -10.99
N GLY A 91 -3.63 -2.66 -9.96
CA GLY A 91 -2.47 -3.45 -9.58
C GLY A 91 -2.71 -4.94 -9.86
N TYR A 92 -1.86 -5.54 -10.70
CA TYR A 92 -1.97 -6.97 -10.99
C TYR A 92 -1.22 -7.78 -9.95
N GLN A 93 -1.97 -8.55 -9.17
CA GLN A 93 -1.45 -9.46 -8.15
C GLN A 93 -1.32 -10.88 -8.72
N ASP A 94 -0.19 -11.51 -8.46
CA ASP A 94 0.13 -12.86 -8.95
C ASP A 94 -0.40 -13.97 -8.01
N TYR A 95 -1.71 -13.96 -7.74
CA TYR A 95 -2.34 -14.94 -6.85
C TYR A 95 -2.18 -16.38 -7.32
N GLU A 96 -2.29 -16.61 -8.62
CA GLU A 96 -2.22 -17.93 -9.20
C GLU A 96 -0.77 -18.42 -9.32
N ASP A 97 -0.57 -19.73 -9.42
CA ASP A 97 0.75 -20.32 -9.66
C ASP A 97 1.37 -19.90 -11.00
N THR A 98 0.54 -19.40 -11.92
CA THR A 98 0.96 -18.94 -13.24
C THR A 98 0.63 -17.45 -13.42
N LEU A 99 1.65 -16.66 -13.74
CA LEU A 99 1.47 -15.28 -14.20
C LEU A 99 0.79 -15.26 -15.57
N VAL A 100 0.07 -14.18 -15.89
CA VAL A 100 -0.38 -13.96 -17.29
C VAL A 100 0.82 -14.00 -18.23
N PRO A 101 0.69 -14.54 -19.47
CA PRO A 101 1.80 -14.62 -20.40
C PRO A 101 2.50 -13.28 -20.59
N VAL A 102 3.84 -13.26 -20.67
CA VAL A 102 4.66 -12.04 -20.74
C VAL A 102 4.18 -11.05 -21.79
N LYS A 103 3.84 -11.55 -22.99
CA LYS A 103 3.31 -10.72 -24.09
C LYS A 103 1.99 -10.05 -23.70
N GLN A 104 1.09 -10.79 -23.08
CA GLN A 104 -0.20 -10.28 -22.63
C GLN A 104 -0.03 -9.27 -21.48
N PHE A 105 0.92 -9.51 -20.57
CA PHE A 105 1.26 -8.55 -19.50
C PHE A 105 1.72 -7.22 -20.12
N GLU A 106 2.62 -7.25 -21.11
CA GLU A 106 3.08 -6.04 -21.79
C GLU A 106 1.93 -5.30 -22.49
N GLU A 107 1.02 -6.01 -23.17
CA GLU A 107 -0.18 -5.43 -23.77
C GLU A 107 -1.10 -4.77 -22.73
N TYR A 108 -1.26 -5.39 -21.55
CA TYR A 108 -2.04 -4.82 -20.44
C TYR A 108 -1.38 -3.57 -19.86
N VAL A 109 -0.06 -3.54 -19.73
CA VAL A 109 0.69 -2.36 -19.33
C VAL A 109 0.51 -1.23 -20.34
N GLN A 110 0.68 -1.51 -21.64
CA GLN A 110 0.55 -0.51 -22.71
C GLN A 110 -0.86 0.09 -22.79
N SER A 111 -1.89 -0.73 -22.57
CA SER A 111 -3.29 -0.27 -22.57
C SER A 111 -3.71 0.45 -21.28
N GLY A 112 -2.85 0.45 -20.24
CA GLY A 112 -3.18 0.99 -18.92
C GLY A 112 -4.12 0.12 -18.09
N LYS A 113 -4.36 -1.11 -18.52
CA LYS A 113 -5.12 -2.12 -17.76
C LYS A 113 -4.36 -2.57 -16.50
N ILE A 114 -3.02 -2.55 -16.55
CA ILE A 114 -2.12 -2.70 -15.41
C ILE A 114 -1.28 -1.44 -15.30
N LYS A 115 -1.29 -0.83 -14.12
CA LYS A 115 -0.48 0.35 -13.78
C LYS A 115 0.50 0.10 -12.63
N VAL A 116 0.33 -1.01 -11.92
CA VAL A 116 1.24 -1.52 -10.89
C VAL A 116 1.36 -3.03 -11.07
N PHE A 117 2.57 -3.57 -11.01
CA PHE A 117 2.77 -5.01 -10.88
C PHE A 117 2.86 -5.36 -9.40
N GLY A 118 1.81 -5.91 -8.86
CA GLY A 118 1.71 -6.24 -7.43
C GLY A 118 0.26 -6.25 -6.92
N GLU A 119 0.11 -6.81 -5.77
CA GLU A 119 1.13 -7.30 -4.84
C GLU A 119 1.83 -8.54 -5.41
N VAL A 120 3.16 -8.54 -5.55
CA VAL A 120 3.91 -9.72 -5.97
C VAL A 120 4.13 -10.64 -4.77
N MET A 121 3.47 -11.79 -4.80
CA MET A 121 3.43 -12.76 -3.70
C MET A 121 4.46 -13.88 -3.83
N ALA A 122 5.65 -13.59 -4.36
CA ALA A 122 6.71 -14.58 -4.57
C ALA A 122 7.04 -15.38 -3.30
N VAL A 123 7.05 -14.72 -2.14
CA VAL A 123 7.36 -15.32 -0.83
C VAL A 123 6.40 -16.44 -0.45
N TYR A 124 5.12 -16.33 -0.83
CA TYR A 124 4.08 -17.34 -0.58
C TYR A 124 4.25 -18.59 -1.46
N LYS A 125 4.88 -18.39 -2.62
CA LYS A 125 5.17 -19.45 -3.60
C LYS A 125 6.53 -20.12 -3.36
N GLY A 126 7.26 -19.72 -2.31
CA GLY A 126 8.61 -20.19 -2.04
C GLY A 126 9.63 -19.67 -3.06
N GLN A 127 9.37 -18.51 -3.66
CA GLN A 127 10.15 -17.87 -4.71
C GLN A 127 10.74 -16.54 -4.22
N LYS A 128 11.73 -16.06 -4.97
CA LYS A 128 12.32 -14.72 -4.81
C LYS A 128 11.96 -13.85 -6.01
N LEU A 129 11.91 -12.55 -5.82
CA LEU A 129 11.73 -11.62 -6.94
C LEU A 129 12.89 -11.70 -7.96
N THR A 130 14.03 -12.21 -7.53
CA THR A 130 15.21 -12.47 -8.38
C THR A 130 15.05 -13.70 -9.29
N ASP A 131 14.06 -14.56 -9.07
CA ASP A 131 13.90 -15.79 -9.85
C ASP A 131 13.65 -15.50 -11.34
N PRO A 132 14.10 -16.39 -12.23
CA PRO A 132 13.97 -16.20 -13.68
C PRO A 132 12.53 -15.93 -14.15
N LEU A 133 11.53 -16.46 -13.43
CA LEU A 133 10.12 -16.25 -13.72
C LEU A 133 9.73 -14.78 -13.76
N TYR A 134 10.23 -13.96 -12.83
CA TYR A 134 9.85 -12.56 -12.69
C TYR A 134 10.64 -11.61 -13.60
N GLN A 135 11.80 -12.03 -14.09
CA GLN A 135 12.73 -11.16 -14.82
C GLN A 135 12.12 -10.46 -16.04
N PRO A 136 11.33 -11.15 -16.93
CA PRO A 136 10.73 -10.47 -18.07
C PRO A 136 9.66 -9.44 -17.66
N TYR A 137 8.93 -9.67 -16.57
CA TYR A 137 7.93 -8.73 -16.05
C TYR A 137 8.60 -7.49 -15.44
N LEU A 138 9.69 -7.67 -14.70
CA LEU A 138 10.48 -6.57 -14.14
C LEU A 138 11.08 -5.70 -15.26
N ALA A 139 11.58 -6.31 -16.33
CA ALA A 139 12.08 -5.58 -17.50
C ALA A 139 10.98 -4.73 -18.17
N ILE A 140 9.76 -5.25 -18.29
CA ILE A 140 8.60 -4.51 -18.79
C ILE A 140 8.25 -3.36 -17.84
N CYS A 141 8.22 -3.61 -16.52
CA CYS A 141 7.94 -2.59 -15.51
C CYS A 141 8.96 -1.44 -15.59
N GLU A 142 10.26 -1.74 -15.69
CA GLU A 142 11.28 -0.71 -15.86
C GLU A 142 11.13 0.05 -17.17
N LYS A 143 10.90 -0.66 -18.28
CA LYS A 143 10.74 -0.08 -19.64
C LYS A 143 9.60 0.95 -19.69
N TYR A 144 8.47 0.65 -19.04
CA TYR A 144 7.28 1.51 -19.07
C TYR A 144 7.14 2.39 -17.82
N GLY A 145 8.07 2.27 -16.86
CA GLY A 145 8.08 3.07 -15.64
C GLY A 145 6.91 2.79 -14.69
N ILE A 146 6.32 1.58 -14.75
CA ILE A 146 5.27 1.17 -13.82
C ILE A 146 5.89 0.61 -12.52
N PRO A 147 5.30 0.90 -11.36
CA PRO A 147 5.79 0.39 -10.10
C PRO A 147 5.66 -1.12 -9.95
N VAL A 148 6.58 -1.71 -9.19
CA VAL A 148 6.48 -3.06 -8.66
C VAL A 148 6.23 -2.98 -7.16
N ALA A 149 5.17 -3.63 -6.69
CA ALA A 149 4.80 -3.77 -5.29
C ALA A 149 5.17 -5.18 -4.82
N PHE A 150 6.13 -5.30 -3.93
CA PHE A 150 6.64 -6.59 -3.49
C PHE A 150 6.26 -6.85 -2.04
N HIS A 151 5.54 -7.96 -1.80
CA HIS A 151 5.26 -8.43 -0.45
C HIS A 151 6.57 -8.73 0.28
N SER A 152 6.85 -8.00 1.36
CA SER A 152 8.03 -8.19 2.21
C SER A 152 7.60 -8.42 3.67
N GLY A 153 8.51 -8.96 4.49
CA GLY A 153 8.19 -9.27 5.87
C GLY A 153 7.54 -10.63 6.08
N GLY A 154 6.68 -10.69 7.07
CA GLY A 154 6.03 -11.91 7.54
C GLY A 154 4.72 -12.26 6.84
N SER A 155 3.87 -12.98 7.56
CA SER A 155 2.54 -13.38 7.14
C SER A 155 1.71 -13.79 8.36
N PHE A 156 0.46 -14.15 8.14
CA PHE A 156 -0.40 -14.68 9.19
C PHE A 156 0.11 -16.02 9.73
N PRO A 157 -0.16 -16.33 11.02
CA PRO A 157 0.26 -17.60 11.64
C PRO A 157 -0.26 -18.82 10.88
N ASN A 158 0.57 -19.84 10.74
CA ASN A 158 0.26 -21.10 10.07
C ASN A 158 -0.05 -20.97 8.57
N ALA A 159 0.50 -19.97 7.89
CA ALA A 159 0.31 -19.76 6.45
C ALA A 159 0.56 -21.07 5.65
N GLN A 160 1.55 -21.88 6.05
CA GLN A 160 1.90 -23.16 5.39
C GLN A 160 0.74 -24.18 5.45
N GLN A 161 -0.05 -24.18 6.52
CA GLN A 161 -1.20 -25.08 6.70
C GLN A 161 -2.49 -24.49 6.11
N LEU A 162 -2.52 -23.20 5.87
CA LEU A 162 -3.69 -22.45 5.40
C LEU A 162 -3.65 -22.12 3.90
N GLY A 163 -2.97 -22.95 3.11
CA GLY A 163 -2.96 -22.86 1.65
C GLY A 163 -1.62 -22.47 1.03
N TRP A 164 -0.61 -22.10 1.84
CA TRP A 164 0.69 -21.63 1.35
C TRP A 164 1.87 -22.53 1.80
N PRO A 165 1.90 -23.81 1.42
CA PRO A 165 2.89 -24.78 1.96
C PRO A 165 4.34 -24.42 1.63
N LYS A 166 4.55 -23.62 0.59
CA LYS A 166 5.88 -23.14 0.15
C LYS A 166 6.32 -21.86 0.84
N TYR A 167 5.42 -21.15 1.54
CA TYR A 167 5.77 -19.91 2.24
C TYR A 167 6.95 -20.11 3.22
N ARG A 168 7.89 -19.16 3.18
CA ARG A 168 9.01 -19.08 4.13
C ARG A 168 9.23 -17.64 4.51
N ILE A 169 9.23 -17.35 5.80
CA ILE A 169 9.37 -15.99 6.35
C ILE A 169 10.68 -15.32 5.88
N ALA A 170 11.76 -16.10 5.75
CA ALA A 170 13.06 -15.59 5.29
C ALA A 170 13.04 -15.08 3.85
N LEU A 171 12.05 -15.47 3.03
CA LEU A 171 11.91 -14.96 1.66
C LEU A 171 11.32 -13.54 1.61
N GLY A 172 10.76 -13.08 2.72
CA GLY A 172 10.30 -11.70 2.88
C GLY A 172 11.40 -10.71 3.29
N ASP A 173 12.66 -11.16 3.43
CA ASP A 173 13.78 -10.28 3.78
C ASP A 173 14.07 -9.29 2.64
N PRO A 174 14.03 -7.97 2.88
CA PRO A 174 14.33 -6.93 1.88
C PRO A 174 15.68 -7.04 1.20
N PHE A 175 16.69 -7.62 1.82
CA PHE A 175 18.00 -7.85 1.17
C PHE A 175 17.91 -8.76 -0.06
N LEU A 176 16.89 -9.61 -0.15
CA LEU A 176 16.71 -10.53 -1.28
C LEU A 176 16.27 -9.85 -2.57
N VAL A 177 15.91 -8.55 -2.54
CA VAL A 177 15.60 -7.77 -3.76
C VAL A 177 16.79 -6.94 -4.26
N GLU A 178 17.95 -6.99 -3.60
CA GLU A 178 19.10 -6.16 -3.95
C GLU A 178 19.55 -6.39 -5.40
N ASP A 179 19.71 -7.64 -5.83
CA ASP A 179 20.08 -7.98 -7.21
C ASP A 179 19.07 -7.48 -8.25
N VAL A 180 17.78 -7.34 -7.88
CA VAL A 180 16.76 -6.72 -8.76
C VAL A 180 17.08 -5.25 -8.97
N LEU A 181 17.39 -4.51 -7.91
CA LEU A 181 17.70 -3.08 -7.99
C LEU A 181 19.00 -2.81 -8.73
N VAL A 182 20.00 -3.69 -8.59
CA VAL A 182 21.26 -3.62 -9.34
C VAL A 182 21.01 -3.88 -10.84
N LYS A 183 20.20 -4.89 -11.17
CA LYS A 183 19.90 -5.27 -12.57
C LYS A 183 18.98 -4.28 -13.27
N PHE A 184 18.03 -3.71 -12.54
CA PHE A 184 17.01 -2.78 -13.03
C PHE A 184 17.09 -1.43 -12.28
N PRO A 185 18.12 -0.60 -12.54
CA PRO A 185 18.41 0.59 -11.74
C PRO A 185 17.37 1.71 -11.86
N LYS A 186 16.48 1.66 -12.87
CA LYS A 186 15.39 2.62 -13.05
C LYS A 186 14.03 2.08 -12.59
N LEU A 187 14.00 0.83 -12.12
CA LEU A 187 12.76 0.21 -11.65
C LEU A 187 12.23 0.97 -10.43
N LYS A 188 10.94 1.32 -10.48
CA LYS A 188 10.21 1.80 -9.32
C LYS A 188 9.77 0.61 -8.49
N LEU A 189 10.40 0.37 -7.36
CA LEU A 189 10.06 -0.73 -6.45
C LEU A 189 9.64 -0.17 -5.10
N TYR A 190 8.60 -0.74 -4.52
CA TYR A 190 8.30 -0.53 -3.11
C TYR A 190 8.08 -1.85 -2.37
N LEU A 191 8.58 -1.87 -1.14
CA LEU A 191 8.44 -2.97 -0.20
C LEU A 191 7.14 -2.77 0.56
N MET A 192 6.18 -3.65 0.32
CA MET A 192 4.93 -3.66 1.07
C MET A 192 5.22 -4.11 2.50
N HIS A 193 4.45 -3.60 3.47
CA HIS A 193 4.62 -3.85 4.91
C HIS A 193 5.97 -3.39 5.50
N ALA A 194 6.70 -2.49 4.82
CA ALA A 194 8.01 -1.99 5.28
C ALA A 194 8.97 -3.09 5.80
N GLY A 195 8.77 -4.34 5.35
CA GLY A 195 9.54 -5.51 5.79
C GLY A 195 9.13 -6.08 7.14
N GLU A 196 8.13 -5.51 7.83
CA GLU A 196 7.68 -5.95 9.17
C GLU A 196 8.85 -6.22 10.15
N ASN A 197 9.04 -7.48 10.51
CA ASN A 197 10.14 -7.93 11.39
C ASN A 197 11.54 -7.71 10.81
N PHE A 198 11.67 -7.41 9.51
CA PHE A 198 12.92 -7.04 8.84
C PHE A 198 13.04 -5.53 8.58
N TYR A 199 12.33 -4.68 9.31
CA TYR A 199 12.30 -3.23 9.09
C TYR A 199 13.70 -2.57 9.08
N GLU A 200 14.66 -3.09 9.83
CA GLU A 200 16.04 -2.59 9.81
C GLU A 200 16.73 -2.86 8.45
N ASN A 201 16.45 -4.02 7.85
CA ASN A 201 16.94 -4.35 6.51
C ASN A 201 16.27 -3.45 5.46
N THR A 202 14.97 -3.15 5.60
CA THR A 202 14.26 -2.18 4.77
C THR A 202 14.94 -0.81 4.81
N LEU A 203 15.22 -0.30 6.01
CA LEU A 203 15.90 0.98 6.20
C LEU A 203 17.28 0.99 5.55
N ARG A 204 18.04 -0.08 5.74
CA ARG A 204 19.37 -0.20 5.12
C ARG A 204 19.31 -0.22 3.60
N MET A 205 18.33 -0.93 3.04
CA MET A 205 18.09 -0.96 1.61
C MET A 205 17.64 0.42 1.07
N MET A 206 16.74 1.10 1.76
CA MET A 206 16.31 2.45 1.38
C MET A 206 17.45 3.47 1.45
N ASP A 207 18.35 3.36 2.41
CA ASP A 207 19.55 4.21 2.49
C ASP A 207 20.48 3.99 1.30
N GLY A 208 20.67 2.72 0.89
CA GLY A 208 21.55 2.36 -0.24
C GLY A 208 20.95 2.59 -1.63
N TYR A 209 19.59 2.55 -1.76
CA TYR A 209 18.89 2.58 -3.04
C TYR A 209 17.84 3.69 -3.07
N PRO A 210 18.15 4.87 -3.65
CA PRO A 210 17.28 6.06 -3.61
C PRO A 210 15.90 5.87 -4.29
N ASN A 211 15.77 4.90 -5.20
CA ASN A 211 14.52 4.60 -5.90
C ASN A 211 13.65 3.55 -5.18
N LEU A 212 14.10 3.05 -4.02
CA LEU A 212 13.34 2.10 -3.23
C LEU A 212 12.45 2.84 -2.23
N TYR A 213 11.18 2.46 -2.23
CA TYR A 213 10.15 2.97 -1.33
C TYR A 213 9.60 1.85 -0.45
N ALA A 214 8.78 2.20 0.54
CA ALA A 214 8.06 1.24 1.37
C ALA A 214 6.66 1.74 1.70
N ASP A 215 5.70 0.84 1.93
CA ASP A 215 4.41 1.17 2.50
C ASP A 215 4.24 0.57 3.91
N LEU A 216 3.13 0.89 4.56
CA LEU A 216 2.79 0.50 5.92
C LEU A 216 1.57 -0.43 5.95
N GLY A 217 1.34 -1.19 4.89
CA GLY A 217 0.21 -2.12 4.79
C GLY A 217 0.07 -2.95 6.07
N ASP A 218 -1.14 -3.29 6.46
CA ASP A 218 -1.56 -4.01 7.68
C ASP A 218 -0.92 -3.58 9.01
N GLU A 219 0.32 -3.08 9.02
CA GLU A 219 1.09 -2.79 10.22
C GLU A 219 0.43 -1.77 11.16
N LEU A 220 -0.40 -0.87 10.61
CA LEU A 220 -1.02 0.19 11.41
C LEU A 220 -2.31 -0.26 12.12
N TRP A 221 -2.85 -1.45 11.82
CA TRP A 221 -4.14 -1.86 12.36
C TRP A 221 -4.23 -3.31 12.83
N LEU A 222 -3.51 -4.25 12.20
CA LEU A 222 -3.80 -5.68 12.31
C LEU A 222 -3.51 -6.26 13.71
N HIS A 223 -2.35 -5.95 14.30
CA HIS A 223 -1.91 -6.55 15.55
C HIS A 223 -0.98 -5.61 16.33
N PRO A 224 -0.91 -5.70 17.68
CA PRO A 224 0.04 -4.92 18.46
C PRO A 224 1.51 -5.09 18.05
N LEU A 225 1.91 -6.29 17.63
CA LEU A 225 3.28 -6.57 17.19
C LEU A 225 3.62 -5.86 15.86
N THR A 226 2.70 -5.88 14.88
CA THR A 226 2.91 -5.18 13.60
C THR A 226 2.96 -3.66 13.82
N LYS A 227 2.11 -3.13 14.71
CA LYS A 227 2.17 -1.72 15.12
C LYS A 227 3.50 -1.34 15.77
N ASP A 228 4.10 -2.22 16.57
CA ASP A 228 5.41 -1.99 17.16
C ASP A 228 6.51 -1.92 16.08
N TYR A 229 6.44 -2.79 15.06
CA TYR A 229 7.34 -2.72 13.91
C TYR A 229 7.18 -1.40 13.14
N ALA A 230 5.94 -0.99 12.83
CA ALA A 230 5.66 0.28 12.18
C ALA A 230 6.22 1.49 12.94
N ILE A 231 6.05 1.53 14.27
CA ILE A 231 6.58 2.61 15.12
C ILE A 231 8.11 2.65 15.06
N LYS A 232 8.78 1.50 15.18
CA LYS A 232 10.24 1.40 15.11
C LYS A 232 10.74 1.83 13.74
N PHE A 233 10.14 1.31 12.68
CA PHE A 233 10.46 1.69 11.30
C PHE A 233 10.32 3.19 11.07
N LEU A 234 9.17 3.79 11.43
CA LEU A 234 8.91 5.22 11.21
C LEU A 234 9.86 6.13 11.99
N LYS A 235 10.18 5.78 13.25
CA LYS A 235 11.18 6.53 14.05
C LYS A 235 12.54 6.50 13.39
N SER A 236 13.01 5.31 13.00
CA SER A 236 14.31 5.16 12.36
C SER A 236 14.33 5.75 10.94
N ALA A 237 13.25 5.64 10.17
CA ALA A 237 13.13 6.27 8.84
C ALA A 237 13.27 7.80 8.93
N LYS A 238 12.71 8.41 9.99
CA LYS A 238 12.89 9.84 10.28
C LYS A 238 14.32 10.18 10.64
N GLU A 239 14.97 9.39 11.48
CA GLU A 239 16.37 9.58 11.91
C GLU A 239 17.35 9.40 10.73
N TYR A 240 17.11 8.46 9.85
CA TYR A 240 17.95 8.19 8.67
C TYR A 240 17.64 9.10 7.49
N GLY A 241 16.61 9.94 7.58
CA GLY A 241 16.26 10.89 6.50
C GLY A 241 15.64 10.24 5.28
N VAL A 242 14.98 9.07 5.44
CA VAL A 242 14.32 8.32 4.35
C VAL A 242 12.79 8.35 4.43
N LEU A 243 12.24 9.18 5.34
CA LEU A 243 10.78 9.27 5.55
C LEU A 243 10.02 9.79 4.32
N ASP A 244 10.69 10.50 3.43
CA ASP A 244 10.16 11.00 2.15
C ASP A 244 9.88 9.88 1.12
N ARG A 245 10.23 8.64 1.45
CA ARG A 245 9.99 7.43 0.65
C ARG A 245 9.14 6.38 1.36
N VAL A 246 8.53 6.77 2.48
CA VAL A 246 7.53 5.96 3.18
C VAL A 246 6.14 6.38 2.75
N MET A 247 5.31 5.44 2.31
CA MET A 247 3.96 5.69 1.79
C MET A 247 2.92 5.04 2.70
N PHE A 248 1.72 5.58 2.67
CA PHE A 248 0.57 4.99 3.32
C PHE A 248 0.02 3.83 2.49
N GLY A 249 -0.26 2.71 3.13
CA GLY A 249 -1.01 1.58 2.65
C GLY A 249 -1.91 1.06 3.76
N SER A 250 -3.16 0.72 3.46
CA SER A 250 -4.06 0.13 4.46
C SER A 250 -3.98 -1.38 4.52
N ASP A 251 -3.75 -2.02 3.39
CA ASP A 251 -3.88 -3.47 3.24
C ASP A 251 -5.17 -3.98 3.89
N GLN A 252 -6.30 -3.41 3.42
CA GLN A 252 -7.58 -3.67 4.04
C GLN A 252 -8.04 -5.12 3.87
N MET A 253 -7.43 -5.89 2.96
CA MET A 253 -7.86 -7.25 2.62
C MET A 253 -9.38 -7.33 2.47
N VAL A 254 -10.06 -8.16 3.27
CA VAL A 254 -11.54 -8.29 3.30
C VAL A 254 -12.21 -7.41 4.37
N TRP A 255 -11.44 -6.55 5.05
CA TRP A 255 -11.86 -5.71 6.18
C TRP A 255 -11.77 -4.20 5.86
N PRO A 256 -12.75 -3.59 5.19
CA PRO A 256 -12.69 -2.16 4.83
C PRO A 256 -12.50 -1.21 6.01
N GLU A 257 -12.83 -1.63 7.25
CA GLU A 257 -12.59 -0.85 8.47
C GLU A 257 -11.09 -0.61 8.75
N ALA A 258 -10.22 -1.45 8.20
CA ALA A 258 -8.77 -1.29 8.28
C ALA A 258 -8.31 0.07 7.74
N ILE A 259 -8.95 0.58 6.70
CA ILE A 259 -8.66 1.91 6.11
C ILE A 259 -8.78 3.00 7.17
N THR A 260 -9.94 3.05 7.86
CA THR A 260 -10.20 4.00 8.94
C THR A 260 -9.18 3.83 10.08
N SER A 261 -9.00 2.59 10.53
CA SER A 261 -8.11 2.29 11.66
C SER A 261 -6.66 2.69 11.39
N SER A 262 -6.16 2.44 10.16
CA SER A 262 -4.79 2.80 9.77
C SER A 262 -4.58 4.31 9.73
N ILE A 263 -5.51 5.06 9.13
CA ILE A 263 -5.43 6.53 9.03
C ILE A 263 -5.49 7.15 10.43
N ASP A 264 -6.43 6.70 11.27
CA ASP A 264 -6.60 7.22 12.63
C ASP A 264 -5.36 6.91 13.49
N TYR A 265 -4.80 5.70 13.37
CA TYR A 265 -3.59 5.32 14.10
C TYR A 265 -2.38 6.14 13.67
N LEU A 266 -2.13 6.30 12.36
CA LEU A 266 -1.04 7.15 11.87
C LEU A 266 -1.18 8.59 12.36
N ASN A 267 -2.40 9.12 12.35
CA ASN A 267 -2.68 10.47 12.84
C ASN A 267 -2.48 10.62 14.36
N SER A 268 -2.60 9.56 15.13
CA SER A 268 -2.38 9.56 16.59
C SER A 268 -0.91 9.55 17.01
N LEU A 269 0.03 9.27 16.09
CA LEU A 269 1.46 9.16 16.40
C LEU A 269 2.07 10.55 16.68
N ASP A 270 2.36 10.86 17.95
CA ASP A 270 2.82 12.18 18.39
C ASP A 270 4.24 12.53 17.97
N PHE A 271 5.09 11.54 17.70
CA PHE A 271 6.47 11.74 17.25
C PHE A 271 6.57 12.20 15.77
N LEU A 272 5.49 12.11 15.02
CA LEU A 272 5.38 12.63 13.67
C LEU A 272 4.71 14.01 13.66
N THR A 273 5.34 14.97 13.02
CA THR A 273 4.75 16.29 12.78
C THR A 273 3.59 16.19 11.76
N LYS A 274 2.73 17.20 11.71
CA LYS A 274 1.66 17.29 10.71
C LYS A 274 2.21 17.16 9.27
N THR A 275 3.32 17.81 8.98
CA THR A 275 3.95 17.76 7.65
C THR A 275 4.44 16.35 7.30
N GLU A 276 5.04 15.63 8.25
CA GLU A 276 5.50 14.25 8.06
C GLU A 276 4.33 13.29 7.83
N LYS A 277 3.22 13.47 8.57
CA LYS A 277 1.98 12.71 8.32
C LYS A 277 1.42 12.97 6.93
N GLU A 278 1.39 14.23 6.48
CA GLU A 278 0.97 14.59 5.12
C GLU A 278 1.90 14.01 4.03
N MET A 279 3.20 13.91 4.30
CA MET A 279 4.15 13.25 3.40
C MET A 279 3.79 11.78 3.24
N ILE A 280 3.63 11.05 4.33
CA ILE A 280 3.31 9.61 4.32
C ILE A 280 1.94 9.36 3.70
N LEU A 281 0.91 10.13 4.11
CA LEU A 281 -0.46 9.93 3.65
C LEU A 281 -0.68 10.28 2.17
N TYR A 282 0.14 11.18 1.59
CA TYR A 282 -0.16 11.72 0.28
C TYR A 282 1.06 12.03 -0.59
N LYS A 283 1.97 12.90 -0.12
CA LYS A 283 2.97 13.51 -1.00
C LYS A 283 3.96 12.50 -1.57
N ASN A 284 4.40 11.55 -0.76
CA ASN A 284 5.38 10.55 -1.17
C ASN A 284 4.81 9.64 -2.25
N ALA A 285 3.57 9.14 -2.05
CA ALA A 285 2.88 8.32 -3.03
C ALA A 285 2.60 9.09 -4.33
N LYS A 286 2.19 10.37 -4.25
CA LYS A 286 1.98 11.23 -5.40
C LYS A 286 3.25 11.38 -6.25
N ASN A 287 4.39 11.64 -5.60
CA ASN A 287 5.69 11.74 -6.26
C ASN A 287 6.13 10.41 -6.88
N PHE A 288 5.98 9.32 -6.14
CA PHE A 288 6.34 7.98 -6.60
C PHE A 288 5.54 7.56 -7.83
N LEU A 289 4.24 7.80 -7.83
CA LEU A 289 3.36 7.51 -8.96
C LEU A 289 3.51 8.49 -10.12
N GLY A 290 4.13 9.65 -9.90
CA GLY A 290 4.27 10.71 -10.91
C GLY A 290 2.95 11.39 -11.26
N LEU A 291 2.03 11.51 -10.30
CA LEU A 291 0.74 12.16 -10.49
C LEU A 291 0.92 13.68 -10.58
N LYS A 292 0.38 14.27 -11.63
CA LYS A 292 0.43 15.73 -11.85
C LYS A 292 -0.55 16.46 -10.91
N ASN A 293 -0.21 17.71 -10.59
CA ASN A 293 -1.11 18.63 -9.88
C ASN A 293 -2.30 19.03 -10.75
#